data_799c53e00fa22cea12b5542a719e0b27
#
_entry.id   799c53e00fa22cea12b5542a719e0b27
#
_cell.length_a   1.000
_cell.length_b   1.000
_cell.length_c   1.000
_cell.angle_alpha   90.00
_cell.angle_beta   90.00
_cell.angle_gamma   90.00
#
_symmetry.space_group_name_H-M   'P 1'
#
loop_
_entity.id
_entity.type
_entity.pdbx_description
1 polymer ?
#
loop_
_entity_poly.entity_id
_entity_poly.type
_entity_poly.pdbx_seq_one_letter_code
_entity_poly.pdbx_strand_id
1 'polypeptide(L)'
;MERRALAMGVLLALGACAGAERTEAFRTMETRLLAMRQAASLQCSTPSECSRAWSRTRRYVQDHSSTRITRFSTDRIETAQPYLAGAVYLWASRAESGGGSVIWLKAMCKGMYDSNGGPGWQYDVCARKILEIEQGFRSDENPPS
;
A
#
# COMPACT_ATOMS: atom_id res chain seq x y z
N MET A 1 2.97 20.26 -50.34
CA MET A 1 2.97 20.78 -48.95
C MET A 1 1.90 20.17 -48.05
N GLU A 2 0.76 19.76 -48.53
CA GLU A 2 -0.36 19.20 -47.72
C GLU A 2 -0.07 17.84 -47.05
N ARG A 3 0.70 16.95 -47.65
CA ARG A 3 1.01 15.63 -47.07
C ARG A 3 1.86 15.67 -45.80
N ARG A 4 2.68 16.70 -45.61
CA ARG A 4 3.52 16.84 -44.40
C ARG A 4 2.73 17.35 -43.19
N ALA A 5 1.71 18.17 -43.41
CA ALA A 5 0.84 18.68 -42.35
C ALA A 5 -0.08 17.60 -41.76
N LEU A 6 -0.60 16.68 -42.60
CA LEU A 6 -1.40 15.53 -42.18
C LEU A 6 -0.62 14.53 -41.31
N ALA A 7 0.63 14.24 -41.64
CA ALA A 7 1.46 13.32 -40.87
C ALA A 7 1.78 13.87 -39.48
N MET A 8 1.97 15.18 -39.35
CA MET A 8 2.27 15.81 -38.07
C MET A 8 1.06 15.87 -37.14
N GLY A 9 -0.17 16.02 -37.67
CA GLY A 9 -1.40 15.99 -36.91
C GLY A 9 -1.73 14.61 -36.33
N VAL A 10 -1.46 13.53 -37.06
CA VAL A 10 -1.69 12.15 -36.61
C VAL A 10 -0.75 11.77 -35.47
N LEU A 11 0.51 12.18 -35.49
CA LEU A 11 1.48 11.92 -34.43
C LEU A 11 1.12 12.61 -33.11
N LEU A 12 0.56 13.83 -33.16
CA LEU A 12 0.10 14.55 -31.97
C LEU A 12 -1.14 13.91 -31.33
N ALA A 13 -2.06 13.38 -32.12
CA ALA A 13 -3.27 12.70 -31.63
C ALA A 13 -2.94 11.37 -30.92
N LEU A 14 -1.97 10.60 -31.41
CA LEU A 14 -1.54 9.34 -30.80
C LEU A 14 -0.86 9.57 -29.44
N GLY A 15 -0.10 10.66 -29.29
CA GLY A 15 0.53 11.00 -28.02
C GLY A 15 -0.46 11.40 -26.92
N ALA A 16 -1.54 12.07 -27.28
CA ALA A 16 -2.59 12.49 -26.34
C ALA A 16 -3.39 11.29 -25.77
N CYS A 17 -3.70 10.30 -26.60
CA CYS A 17 -4.38 9.08 -26.15
C CYS A 17 -3.53 8.26 -25.17
N ALA A 18 -2.23 8.08 -25.44
CA ALA A 18 -1.34 7.34 -24.57
C ALA A 18 -1.16 8.01 -23.18
N GLY A 19 -1.19 9.34 -23.12
CA GLY A 19 -1.15 10.10 -21.87
C GLY A 19 -2.42 9.94 -21.04
N ALA A 20 -3.58 9.95 -21.67
CA ALA A 20 -4.87 9.77 -21.02
C ALA A 20 -5.01 8.35 -20.42
N GLU A 21 -4.59 7.31 -21.16
CA GLU A 21 -4.61 5.92 -20.68
C GLU A 21 -3.71 5.71 -19.45
N ARG A 22 -2.51 6.29 -19.44
CA ARG A 22 -1.61 6.20 -18.27
C ARG A 22 -2.19 6.89 -17.04
N THR A 23 -2.81 8.04 -17.21
CA THR A 23 -3.46 8.77 -16.12
C THR A 23 -4.62 7.98 -15.54
N GLU A 24 -5.42 7.35 -16.39
CA GLU A 24 -6.55 6.52 -15.96
C GLU A 24 -6.07 5.26 -15.24
N ALA A 25 -5.05 4.58 -15.76
CA ALA A 25 -4.44 3.43 -15.11
C ALA A 25 -3.90 3.76 -13.71
N PHE A 26 -3.24 4.92 -13.57
CA PHE A 26 -2.77 5.41 -12.29
C PHE A 26 -3.93 5.65 -11.30
N ARG A 27 -4.98 6.35 -11.71
CA ARG A 27 -6.17 6.61 -10.86
C ARG A 27 -6.86 5.31 -10.43
N THR A 28 -7.00 4.37 -11.33
CA THR A 28 -7.59 3.06 -11.04
C THR A 28 -6.76 2.30 -10.01
N MET A 29 -5.43 2.31 -10.14
CA MET A 29 -4.54 1.68 -9.18
C MET A 29 -4.60 2.36 -7.81
N GLU A 30 -4.60 3.69 -7.74
CA GLU A 30 -4.74 4.44 -6.49
C GLU A 30 -6.07 4.11 -5.77
N THR A 31 -7.16 4.01 -6.51
CA THR A 31 -8.46 3.59 -5.96
C THR A 31 -8.39 2.18 -5.37
N ARG A 32 -7.72 1.26 -6.05
CA ARG A 32 -7.52 -0.11 -5.59
C ARG A 32 -6.64 -0.17 -4.33
N LEU A 33 -5.55 0.60 -4.30
CA LEU A 33 -4.67 0.71 -3.14
C LEU A 33 -5.42 1.26 -1.91
N LEU A 34 -6.22 2.30 -2.10
CA LEU A 34 -7.04 2.86 -1.04
C LEU A 34 -8.05 1.84 -0.49
N ALA A 35 -8.76 1.15 -1.37
CA ALA A 35 -9.72 0.12 -0.97
C ALA A 35 -9.04 -1.03 -0.19
N MET A 36 -7.86 -1.47 -0.63
CA MET A 36 -7.11 -2.53 0.05
C MET A 36 -6.62 -2.07 1.43
N ARG A 37 -6.12 -0.84 1.54
CA ARG A 37 -5.70 -0.25 2.83
C ARG A 37 -6.84 -0.15 3.83
N GLN A 38 -8.03 0.27 3.39
CA GLN A 38 -9.22 0.31 4.23
C GLN A 38 -9.65 -1.09 4.70
N ALA A 39 -9.45 -2.08 3.85
CA ALA A 39 -9.75 -3.46 4.15
C ALA A 39 -8.66 -4.18 4.98
N ALA A 40 -7.44 -3.66 5.07
CA ALA A 40 -6.33 -4.22 5.84
C ALA A 40 -6.49 -3.93 7.34
N SER A 41 -7.57 -4.46 7.92
CA SER A 41 -7.92 -4.28 9.32
C SER A 41 -8.45 -5.58 9.94
N LEU A 42 -8.28 -5.70 11.25
CA LEU A 42 -8.73 -6.80 12.07
C LEU A 42 -9.54 -6.26 13.24
N GLN A 43 -10.54 -7.02 13.68
CA GLN A 43 -11.29 -6.74 14.90
C GLN A 43 -11.03 -7.84 15.92
N CYS A 44 -10.95 -7.48 17.18
CA CYS A 44 -10.87 -8.40 18.31
C CYS A 44 -11.82 -7.92 19.42
N SER A 45 -12.44 -8.85 20.15
CA SER A 45 -13.55 -8.57 21.05
C SER A 45 -13.18 -8.67 22.52
N THR A 46 -12.12 -9.39 22.87
CA THR A 46 -11.67 -9.57 24.25
C THR A 46 -10.22 -9.11 24.44
N PRO A 47 -9.82 -8.71 25.66
CA PRO A 47 -8.42 -8.31 25.92
C PRO A 47 -7.41 -9.38 25.54
N SER A 48 -7.71 -10.65 25.82
CA SER A 48 -6.85 -11.80 25.49
C SER A 48 -6.73 -12.00 23.96
N GLU A 49 -7.83 -11.95 23.24
CA GLU A 49 -7.86 -12.01 21.79
C GLU A 49 -7.08 -10.86 21.16
N CYS A 50 -7.30 -9.63 21.64
CA CYS A 50 -6.62 -8.43 21.16
C CYS A 50 -5.11 -8.47 21.43
N SER A 51 -4.67 -9.02 22.55
CA SER A 51 -3.25 -9.20 22.84
C SER A 51 -2.61 -10.22 21.88
N ARG A 52 -3.29 -11.32 21.58
CA ARG A 52 -2.81 -12.30 20.58
C ARG A 52 -2.78 -11.70 19.17
N ALA A 53 -3.83 -11.00 18.74
CA ALA A 53 -3.90 -10.33 17.45
C ALA A 53 -2.77 -9.29 17.31
N TRP A 54 -2.51 -8.49 18.34
CA TRP A 54 -1.41 -7.52 18.33
C TRP A 54 -0.03 -8.16 18.23
N SER A 55 0.18 -9.28 18.92
CA SER A 55 1.43 -10.04 18.83
C SER A 55 1.63 -10.68 17.46
N ARG A 56 0.57 -11.18 16.81
CA ARG A 56 0.62 -11.67 15.42
C ARG A 56 0.91 -10.53 14.45
N THR A 57 0.23 -9.39 14.60
CA THR A 57 0.48 -8.19 13.80
C THR A 57 1.95 -7.76 13.87
N ARG A 58 2.56 -7.77 15.07
CA ARG A 58 4.00 -7.48 15.21
C ARG A 58 4.86 -8.43 14.38
N ARG A 59 4.56 -9.71 14.43
CA ARG A 59 5.29 -10.74 13.66
C ARG A 59 5.11 -10.50 12.16
N TYR A 60 3.87 -10.28 11.72
CA TYR A 60 3.56 -9.97 10.33
C TYR A 60 4.32 -8.74 9.82
N VAL A 61 4.33 -7.66 10.58
CA VAL A 61 5.09 -6.44 10.26
C VAL A 61 6.57 -6.74 10.13
N GLN A 62 7.14 -7.54 11.03
CA GLN A 62 8.56 -7.90 10.98
C GLN A 62 8.93 -8.76 9.77
N ASP A 63 8.06 -9.70 9.39
CA ASP A 63 8.31 -10.66 8.32
C ASP A 63 8.11 -10.05 6.92
N HIS A 64 7.26 -9.01 6.79
CA HIS A 64 6.94 -8.39 5.52
C HIS A 64 7.57 -7.01 5.29
N SER A 65 8.27 -6.46 6.27
CA SER A 65 9.01 -5.20 6.11
C SER A 65 10.46 -5.44 5.67
N SER A 66 10.96 -4.60 4.77
CA SER A 66 12.38 -4.57 4.40
C SER A 66 13.28 -3.99 5.51
N THR A 67 12.69 -3.41 6.54
CA THR A 67 13.39 -2.73 7.63
C THR A 67 12.88 -3.22 8.99
N ARG A 68 13.73 -3.09 9.99
CA ARG A 68 13.41 -3.52 11.37
C ARG A 68 12.36 -2.63 12.02
N ILE A 69 11.63 -3.19 12.99
CA ILE A 69 10.76 -2.42 13.89
C ILE A 69 11.62 -1.48 14.74
N THR A 70 11.27 -0.21 14.74
CA THR A 70 11.92 0.86 15.52
C THR A 70 11.03 1.38 16.64
N ARG A 71 9.72 1.15 16.55
CA ARG A 71 8.74 1.51 17.57
C ARG A 71 7.76 0.37 17.81
N PHE A 72 7.58 0.01 19.05
CA PHE A 72 6.56 -0.95 19.50
C PHE A 72 5.94 -0.47 20.80
N SER A 73 4.64 -0.24 20.78
CA SER A 73 3.83 0.15 21.94
C SER A 73 2.51 -0.63 21.97
N THR A 74 1.62 -0.32 22.88
CA THR A 74 0.30 -0.94 22.99
C THR A 74 -0.64 -0.60 21.83
N ASP A 75 -0.36 0.50 21.13
CA ASP A 75 -1.22 1.08 20.09
C ASP A 75 -0.51 1.28 18.74
N ARG A 76 0.83 1.09 18.67
CA ARG A 76 1.60 1.40 17.47
C ARG A 76 2.80 0.49 17.26
N ILE A 77 2.96 0.06 16.01
CA ILE A 77 4.13 -0.64 15.49
C ILE A 77 4.63 0.13 14.28
N GLU A 78 5.91 0.51 14.26
CA GLU A 78 6.52 1.22 13.14
C GLU A 78 7.87 0.60 12.80
N THR A 79 8.12 0.39 11.52
CA THR A 79 9.44 0.02 11.00
C THR A 79 10.18 1.25 10.49
N ALA A 80 11.50 1.19 10.43
CA ALA A 80 12.32 2.26 9.90
C ALA A 80 11.98 2.55 8.43
N GLN A 81 12.06 3.81 8.04
CA GLN A 81 11.96 4.18 6.64
C GLN A 81 13.21 3.70 5.88
N PRO A 82 13.06 2.95 4.77
CA PRO A 82 14.21 2.45 4.02
C PRO A 82 14.92 3.55 3.22
N TYR A 83 16.20 3.33 2.94
CA TYR A 83 16.98 4.18 2.02
C TYR A 83 16.79 3.77 0.57
N LEU A 84 16.64 2.45 0.30
CA LEU A 84 16.55 1.91 -1.05
C LEU A 84 15.15 2.08 -1.62
N ALA A 85 15.06 2.58 -2.83
CA ALA A 85 13.82 2.65 -3.58
C ALA A 85 13.29 1.25 -3.90
N GLY A 86 11.96 1.08 -3.89
CA GLY A 86 11.32 -0.22 -4.05
C GLY A 86 11.29 -1.08 -2.77
N ALA A 87 11.92 -0.63 -1.68
CA ALA A 87 11.84 -1.28 -0.38
C ALA A 87 10.56 -0.92 0.36
N VAL A 88 9.91 -1.93 0.95
CA VAL A 88 8.64 -1.78 1.67
C VAL A 88 8.91 -1.62 3.16
N TYR A 89 8.13 -0.76 3.80
CA TYR A 89 8.11 -0.56 5.24
C TYR A 89 6.67 -0.46 5.74
N LEU A 90 6.45 -0.86 6.98
CA LEU A 90 5.12 -1.12 7.50
C LEU A 90 4.86 -0.40 8.81
N TRP A 91 3.64 0.08 8.97
CA TRP A 91 3.10 0.57 10.22
C TRP A 91 1.81 -0.17 10.56
N ALA A 92 1.60 -0.41 11.83
CA ALA A 92 0.31 -0.86 12.34
C ALA A 92 -0.16 0.05 13.46
N SER A 93 -1.46 0.24 13.57
CA SER A 93 -2.10 0.99 14.65
C SER A 93 -3.24 0.20 15.24
N ARG A 94 -3.47 0.39 16.54
CA ARG A 94 -4.56 -0.23 17.29
C ARG A 94 -5.35 0.85 18.01
N ALA A 95 -6.68 0.79 17.92
CA ALA A 95 -7.57 1.65 18.66
C ALA A 95 -8.68 0.85 19.34
N GLU A 96 -9.11 1.28 20.51
CA GLU A 96 -10.23 0.67 21.22
C GLU A 96 -11.54 0.95 20.47
N SER A 97 -12.40 -0.05 20.44
CA SER A 97 -13.71 0.01 19.78
C SER A 97 -14.67 -0.98 20.44
N GLY A 98 -15.73 -0.50 21.06
CA GLY A 98 -16.84 -1.32 21.57
C GLY A 98 -16.46 -2.43 22.56
N GLY A 99 -15.49 -2.20 23.44
CA GLY A 99 -14.98 -3.20 24.40
C GLY A 99 -13.89 -4.12 23.86
N GLY A 100 -13.58 -4.03 22.59
CA GLY A 100 -12.45 -4.68 21.92
C GLY A 100 -11.50 -3.68 21.28
N SER A 101 -10.87 -4.06 20.20
CA SER A 101 -10.00 -3.16 19.43
C SER A 101 -10.11 -3.43 17.94
N VAL A 102 -9.76 -2.42 17.16
CA VAL A 102 -9.50 -2.54 15.72
C VAL A 102 -8.02 -2.30 15.48
N ILE A 103 -7.40 -3.15 14.67
CA ILE A 103 -6.00 -3.07 14.27
C ILE A 103 -5.97 -2.83 12.77
N TRP A 104 -5.23 -1.82 12.33
CA TRP A 104 -5.02 -1.50 10.91
C TRP A 104 -3.57 -1.69 10.55
N LEU A 105 -3.34 -2.22 9.34
CA LEU A 105 -2.02 -2.28 8.71
C LEU A 105 -1.92 -1.25 7.59
N LYS A 106 -0.76 -0.61 7.48
CA LYS A 106 -0.39 0.27 6.37
C LYS A 106 0.96 -0.13 5.83
N ALA A 107 0.98 -0.58 4.58
CA ALA A 107 2.20 -0.79 3.83
C ALA A 107 2.56 0.46 3.03
N MET A 108 3.83 0.79 3.00
CA MET A 108 4.42 1.91 2.27
C MET A 108 5.65 1.42 1.52
N CYS A 109 6.00 2.12 0.43
CA CYS A 109 7.11 1.72 -0.41
C CYS A 109 7.93 2.94 -0.85
N LYS A 110 9.24 2.88 -0.67
CA LYS A 110 10.15 3.99 -0.99
C LYS A 110 10.21 4.22 -2.50
N GLY A 111 10.08 5.48 -2.92
CA GLY A 111 10.15 5.85 -4.35
C GLY A 111 8.91 5.51 -5.17
N MET A 112 7.78 5.23 -4.51
CA MET A 112 6.51 4.97 -5.18
C MET A 112 5.97 6.20 -5.90
N TYR A 113 6.09 7.35 -5.29
CA TYR A 113 5.61 8.62 -5.84
C TYR A 113 6.77 9.56 -6.16
N ASP A 114 6.56 10.41 -7.16
CA ASP A 114 7.45 11.53 -7.46
C ASP A 114 7.20 12.73 -6.53
N SER A 115 7.95 13.80 -6.71
CA SER A 115 7.85 15.02 -5.87
C SER A 115 6.51 15.77 -6.03
N ASN A 116 5.76 15.51 -7.10
CA ASN A 116 4.46 16.12 -7.39
C ASN A 116 3.28 15.22 -7.00
N GLY A 117 3.55 14.04 -6.40
CA GLY A 117 2.54 13.06 -6.04
C GLY A 117 2.06 12.17 -7.18
N GLY A 118 2.69 12.25 -8.35
CA GLY A 118 2.46 11.36 -9.47
C GLY A 118 3.22 10.04 -9.31
N PRO A 119 3.06 9.09 -10.28
CA PRO A 119 3.74 7.81 -10.22
C PRO A 119 5.25 7.98 -10.38
N GLY A 120 6.00 7.59 -9.36
CA GLY A 120 7.45 7.52 -9.40
C GLY A 120 7.94 6.30 -10.18
N TRP A 121 9.25 6.20 -10.38
CA TRP A 121 9.85 5.13 -11.18
C TRP A 121 9.71 3.72 -10.58
N GLN A 122 9.37 3.61 -9.28
CA GLN A 122 9.07 2.35 -8.60
C GLN A 122 7.57 2.09 -8.44
N TYR A 123 6.70 2.92 -9.02
CA TYR A 123 5.27 2.89 -8.74
C TYR A 123 4.65 1.50 -8.93
N ASP A 124 4.82 0.87 -10.08
CA ASP A 124 4.20 -0.43 -10.39
C ASP A 124 4.71 -1.56 -9.49
N VAL A 125 6.00 -1.56 -9.18
CA VAL A 125 6.62 -2.54 -8.27
C VAL A 125 6.08 -2.34 -6.86
N CYS A 126 6.04 -1.11 -6.38
CA CYS A 126 5.54 -0.74 -5.07
C CYS A 126 4.04 -1.05 -4.91
N ALA A 127 3.22 -0.71 -5.91
CA ALA A 127 1.78 -0.97 -5.88
C ALA A 127 1.47 -2.46 -5.73
N ARG A 128 2.13 -3.33 -6.50
CA ARG A 128 1.97 -4.79 -6.37
C ARG A 128 2.36 -5.30 -4.99
N LYS A 129 3.51 -4.89 -4.46
CA LYS A 129 3.98 -5.28 -3.13
C LYS A 129 3.01 -4.85 -2.03
N ILE A 130 2.53 -3.61 -2.07
CA ILE A 130 1.57 -3.09 -1.08
C ILE A 130 0.27 -3.88 -1.12
N LEU A 131 -0.29 -4.12 -2.31
CA LEU A 131 -1.52 -4.92 -2.46
C LEU A 131 -1.37 -6.33 -1.92
N GLU A 132 -0.25 -7.00 -2.22
CA GLU A 132 0.05 -8.36 -1.75
C GLU A 132 0.15 -8.40 -0.21
N ILE A 133 0.88 -7.47 0.38
CA ILE A 133 1.07 -7.40 1.83
C ILE A 133 -0.24 -7.07 2.55
N GLU A 134 -0.98 -6.05 2.11
CA GLU A 134 -2.23 -5.66 2.76
C GLU A 134 -3.34 -6.72 2.59
N GLN A 135 -3.36 -7.43 1.46
CA GLN A 135 -4.24 -8.57 1.25
C GLN A 135 -3.84 -9.77 2.12
N GLY A 136 -2.56 -10.09 2.19
CA GLY A 136 -2.02 -11.18 2.99
C GLY A 136 -2.30 -11.02 4.48
N PHE A 137 -2.23 -9.79 5.00
CA PHE A 137 -2.55 -9.49 6.40
C PHE A 137 -3.94 -9.95 6.82
N ARG A 138 -4.95 -9.78 5.98
CA ARG A 138 -6.31 -10.26 6.23
C ARG A 138 -6.41 -11.78 6.22
N SER A 139 -5.67 -12.43 5.34
CA SER A 139 -5.72 -13.89 5.16
C SER A 139 -4.97 -14.63 6.26
N ASP A 140 -3.85 -14.09 6.72
CA ASP A 140 -3.03 -14.66 7.78
C ASP A 140 -3.75 -14.64 9.15
N GLU A 141 -4.59 -13.63 9.36
CA GLU A 141 -5.36 -13.46 10.59
C GLU A 141 -6.71 -14.21 10.58
N ASN A 142 -7.18 -14.64 9.43
CA ASN A 142 -8.44 -15.37 9.26
C ASN A 142 -8.18 -16.62 8.39
N PRO A 143 -7.39 -17.62 8.89
CA PRO A 143 -7.17 -18.83 8.13
C PRO A 143 -8.52 -19.50 7.83
N PRO A 144 -8.75 -20.05 6.64
CA PRO A 144 -9.94 -20.80 6.33
C PRO A 144 -10.04 -21.99 7.30
N SER A 145 -11.19 -22.06 7.99
CA SER A 145 -11.56 -23.15 8.90
C SER A 145 -11.71 -24.48 8.15
#